data_c88d8c0610f6a1165ef5eb91e7988066
#
_entry.id   c88d8c0610f6a1165ef5eb91e7988066
#
_cell.length_a   1.000
_cell.length_b   1.000
_cell.length_c   1.000
_cell.angle_alpha   90.00
_cell.angle_beta   90.00
_cell.angle_gamma   90.00
#
_symmetry.space_group_name_H-M   'P 1'
#
loop_
_entity.id
_entity.type
_entity.pdbx_description
1 polymer ?
#
loop_
_entity_poly.entity_id
_entity_poly.type
_entity_poly.pdbx_seq_one_letter_code
_entity_poly.pdbx_strand_id
1 'polypeptide(L)'
;MLGDLLMEINGQMTSITVEPPVAEGTKVQVQAASEISGRVSGASLETHYVFIRSDGQTGGGEGHGLINTADGEAIQVYYPWGMGRATSPGTFTVKGCVTFSTVSSDLEWLNEVLGVWEGTWDLANREWRTSVYEWEYPE
;
A
#
# COMPACT_ATOMS: atom_id res chain seq x y z
N MET A 1 0.41 -14.22 13.98
CA MET A 1 0.71 -15.08 12.83
C MET A 1 0.00 -14.56 11.59
N LEU A 2 0.49 -14.87 10.42
CA LEU A 2 -0.15 -14.49 9.18
C LEU A 2 -1.47 -15.26 9.01
N GLY A 3 -2.56 -14.54 8.86
CA GLY A 3 -3.90 -15.09 8.72
C GLY A 3 -4.39 -15.07 7.28
N ASP A 4 -5.71 -14.94 7.13
CA ASP A 4 -6.37 -15.02 5.84
C ASP A 4 -6.03 -13.84 4.94
N LEU A 5 -6.05 -14.09 3.64
CA LEU A 5 -6.00 -13.04 2.62
C LEU A 5 -7.27 -12.20 2.73
N LEU A 6 -7.10 -10.89 2.95
CA LEU A 6 -8.21 -9.95 3.05
C LEU A 6 -8.55 -9.32 1.71
N MET A 7 -7.53 -8.92 0.96
CA MET A 7 -7.74 -8.26 -0.32
C MET A 7 -6.50 -8.31 -1.19
N GLU A 8 -6.72 -8.21 -2.49
CA GLU A 8 -5.72 -7.97 -3.51
C GLU A 8 -5.89 -6.55 -4.03
N ILE A 9 -4.80 -5.83 -4.18
CA ILE A 9 -4.80 -4.45 -4.67
C ILE A 9 -3.96 -4.39 -5.93
N ASN A 10 -4.57 -3.95 -7.03
CA ASN A 10 -3.89 -3.75 -8.31
C ASN A 10 -3.99 -2.28 -8.67
N GLY A 11 -2.88 -1.59 -8.67
CA GLY A 11 -2.84 -0.15 -8.80
C GLY A 11 -2.07 0.37 -10.01
N GLN A 12 -2.51 1.55 -10.45
CA GLN A 12 -1.83 2.38 -11.42
C GLN A 12 -1.35 3.64 -10.71
N MET A 13 -0.07 3.95 -10.85
CA MET A 13 0.47 5.21 -10.34
C MET A 13 0.09 6.33 -11.31
N THR A 14 -0.79 7.22 -10.86
CA THR A 14 -1.31 8.32 -11.68
C THR A 14 -0.42 9.54 -11.69
N SER A 15 0.43 9.67 -10.67
CA SER A 15 1.37 10.78 -10.55
C SER A 15 2.58 10.33 -9.74
N ILE A 16 3.76 10.69 -10.22
CA ILE A 16 5.02 10.45 -9.50
C ILE A 16 5.76 11.79 -9.47
N THR A 17 5.97 12.32 -8.27
CA THR A 17 6.71 13.56 -8.07
C THR A 17 8.02 13.25 -7.36
N VAL A 18 9.13 13.56 -8.01
CA VAL A 18 10.47 13.36 -7.45
C VAL A 18 10.93 14.68 -6.86
N GLU A 19 11.25 14.68 -5.56
CA GLU A 19 11.74 15.85 -4.87
C GLU A 19 13.26 16.02 -5.09
N PRO A 20 13.83 17.20 -4.79
CA PRO A 20 15.28 17.39 -4.89
C PRO A 20 16.03 16.35 -4.05
N PRO A 21 17.13 15.78 -4.58
CA PRO A 21 17.87 14.76 -3.87
C PRO A 21 18.53 15.30 -2.61
N VAL A 22 18.65 14.44 -1.60
CA VAL A 22 19.45 14.67 -0.40
C VAL A 22 20.58 13.65 -0.35
N ALA A 23 21.53 13.81 0.58
CA ALA A 23 22.70 12.94 0.63
C ALA A 23 22.34 11.45 0.76
N GLU A 24 21.28 11.15 1.52
CA GLU A 24 20.88 9.77 1.82
C GLU A 24 20.02 9.14 0.73
N GLY A 25 19.45 9.93 -0.19
CA GLY A 25 18.60 9.40 -1.25
C GLY A 25 17.60 10.40 -1.80
N THR A 26 16.51 9.88 -2.33
CA THR A 26 15.49 10.67 -3.03
C THR A 26 14.11 10.41 -2.42
N LYS A 27 13.38 11.47 -2.12
CA LYS A 27 11.99 11.39 -1.71
C LYS A 27 11.10 11.44 -2.94
N VAL A 28 10.11 10.56 -2.96
CA VAL A 28 9.17 10.45 -4.08
C VAL A 28 7.76 10.42 -3.51
N GLN A 29 6.89 11.25 -4.07
CA GLN A 29 5.47 11.21 -3.77
C GLN A 29 4.76 10.50 -4.92
N VAL A 30 3.98 9.48 -4.58
CA VAL A 30 3.24 8.69 -5.57
C VAL A 30 1.76 8.78 -5.28
N GLN A 31 0.97 9.11 -6.31
CA GLN A 31 -0.48 8.99 -6.25
C GLN A 31 -0.89 7.81 -7.12
N ALA A 32 -1.83 7.01 -6.62
CA ALA A 32 -2.27 5.81 -7.30
C ALA A 32 -3.78 5.64 -7.22
N ALA A 33 -4.34 5.04 -8.24
CA ALA A 33 -5.71 4.55 -8.28
C ALA A 33 -5.67 3.04 -8.43
N SER A 34 -6.45 2.33 -7.63
CA SER A 34 -6.35 0.89 -7.55
C SER A 34 -7.71 0.22 -7.60
N GLU A 35 -7.72 -1.02 -8.10
CA GLU A 35 -8.86 -1.93 -7.97
C GLU A 35 -8.59 -2.88 -6.81
N ILE A 36 -9.62 -3.14 -6.01
CA ILE A 36 -9.54 -3.99 -4.84
C ILE A 36 -10.50 -5.16 -5.01
N SER A 37 -10.00 -6.36 -4.76
CA SER A 37 -10.80 -7.59 -4.78
C SER A 37 -10.49 -8.42 -3.55
N GLY A 38 -11.36 -9.36 -3.22
CA GLY A 38 -11.24 -10.24 -2.06
C GLY A 38 -12.44 -10.12 -1.13
N ARG A 39 -12.21 -10.17 0.19
CA ARG A 39 -13.29 -10.01 1.18
C ARG A 39 -13.87 -8.59 1.15
N VAL A 40 -13.08 -7.63 0.70
CA VAL A 40 -13.52 -6.27 0.42
C VAL A 40 -13.25 -6.04 -1.06
N SER A 41 -14.20 -5.49 -1.78
CA SER A 41 -14.05 -5.17 -3.20
C SER A 41 -14.46 -3.72 -3.47
N GLY A 42 -13.79 -3.12 -4.45
CA GLY A 42 -14.04 -1.73 -4.81
C GLY A 42 -12.83 -1.10 -5.48
N ALA A 43 -12.65 0.18 -5.23
CA ALA A 43 -11.55 0.96 -5.79
C ALA A 43 -10.96 1.88 -4.72
N SER A 44 -9.69 2.21 -4.86
CA SER A 44 -9.03 3.13 -3.95
C SER A 44 -8.32 4.25 -4.67
N LEU A 45 -8.17 5.38 -3.95
CA LEU A 45 -7.28 6.46 -4.29
C LEU A 45 -6.28 6.58 -3.15
N GLU A 46 -4.98 6.60 -3.47
CA GLU A 46 -3.92 6.54 -2.46
C GLU A 46 -2.81 7.53 -2.77
N THR A 47 -2.16 7.98 -1.70
CA THR A 47 -0.94 8.77 -1.77
C THR A 47 0.11 8.10 -0.90
N HIS A 48 1.30 7.91 -1.46
CA HIS A 48 2.43 7.30 -0.77
C HIS A 48 3.62 8.25 -0.79
N TYR A 49 4.31 8.34 0.34
CA TYR A 49 5.52 9.12 0.52
C TYR A 49 6.67 8.17 0.73
N VAL A 50 7.53 8.06 -0.26
CA VAL A 50 8.55 7.02 -0.34
C VAL A 50 9.92 7.65 -0.37
N PHE A 51 10.85 7.02 0.32
CA PHE A 51 12.26 7.39 0.29
C PHE A 51 13.05 6.24 -0.35
N ILE A 52 13.80 6.57 -1.40
CA ILE A 52 14.68 5.61 -2.08
C ILE A 52 16.12 6.00 -1.75
N ARG A 53 16.87 5.06 -1.18
CA ARG A 53 18.25 5.32 -0.79
C ARG A 53 19.11 5.60 -2.01
N SER A 54 20.23 6.29 -1.79
CA SER A 54 21.10 6.77 -2.88
C SER A 54 21.71 5.65 -3.73
N ASP A 55 21.82 4.43 -3.19
CA ASP A 55 22.27 3.27 -3.96
C ASP A 55 21.17 2.70 -4.88
N GLY A 56 19.92 3.16 -4.74
CA GLY A 56 18.80 2.70 -5.54
C GLY A 56 18.30 1.30 -5.19
N GLN A 57 18.84 0.65 -4.16
CA GLN A 57 18.57 -0.75 -3.85
C GLN A 57 17.49 -0.96 -2.80
N THR A 58 17.32 -0.01 -1.90
CA THR A 58 16.34 -0.12 -0.82
C THR A 58 15.56 1.17 -0.68
N GLY A 59 14.37 1.04 -0.12
CA GLY A 59 13.51 2.17 0.17
C GLY A 59 12.51 1.83 1.24
N GLY A 60 11.73 2.81 1.61
CA GLY A 60 10.66 2.66 2.58
C GLY A 60 9.80 3.90 2.61
N GLY A 61 8.67 3.78 3.30
CA GLY A 61 7.80 4.94 3.40
C GLY A 61 6.44 4.63 4.00
N GLU A 62 5.58 5.62 3.93
CA GLU A 62 4.23 5.56 4.45
C GLU A 62 3.24 5.94 3.36
N GLY A 63 1.97 5.67 3.61
CA GLY A 63 0.91 6.05 2.69
C GLY A 63 -0.44 6.05 3.36
N HIS A 64 -1.42 6.58 2.65
CA HIS A 64 -2.80 6.61 3.08
C HIS A 64 -3.72 6.65 1.87
N GLY A 65 -4.96 6.33 2.10
CA GLY A 65 -5.92 6.34 1.01
C GLY A 65 -7.36 6.20 1.47
N LEU A 66 -8.22 6.16 0.48
CA LEU A 66 -9.65 5.98 0.64
C LEU A 66 -10.10 4.86 -0.28
N ILE A 67 -10.73 3.85 0.31
CA ILE A 67 -11.37 2.77 -0.43
C ILE A 67 -12.87 3.09 -0.51
N ASN A 68 -13.40 3.06 -1.71
CA ASN A 68 -14.84 3.08 -1.95
C ASN A 68 -15.25 1.69 -2.38
N THR A 69 -16.07 1.04 -1.58
CA THR A 69 -16.53 -0.32 -1.88
C THR A 69 -17.55 -0.33 -2.99
N ALA A 70 -17.76 -1.50 -3.59
CA ALA A 70 -18.77 -1.70 -4.61
C ALA A 70 -20.19 -1.34 -4.10
N ASP A 71 -20.42 -1.47 -2.79
CA ASP A 71 -21.70 -1.15 -2.16
C ASP A 71 -21.84 0.31 -1.72
N GLY A 72 -20.85 1.14 -2.02
CA GLY A 72 -20.90 2.57 -1.70
C GLY A 72 -20.42 2.94 -0.31
N GLU A 73 -19.77 2.04 0.39
CA GLU A 73 -19.17 2.31 1.69
C GLU A 73 -17.76 2.90 1.55
N ALA A 74 -17.33 3.64 2.56
CA ALA A 74 -16.00 4.25 2.57
C ALA A 74 -15.13 3.65 3.67
N ILE A 75 -13.88 3.35 3.34
CA ILE A 75 -12.88 2.85 4.30
C ILE A 75 -11.64 3.71 4.16
N GLN A 76 -11.20 4.32 5.26
CA GLN A 76 -9.89 4.96 5.29
C GLN A 76 -8.83 3.88 5.47
N VAL A 77 -7.79 3.94 4.67
CA VAL A 77 -6.67 3.01 4.77
C VAL A 77 -5.39 3.77 5.08
N TYR A 78 -4.61 3.25 6.01
CA TYR A 78 -3.34 3.85 6.42
C TYR A 78 -2.25 2.79 6.39
N TYR A 79 -1.14 3.14 5.73
CA TYR A 79 0.06 2.31 5.63
C TYR A 79 1.15 2.99 6.46
N PRO A 80 1.27 2.66 7.78
CA PRO A 80 2.21 3.35 8.65
C PRO A 80 3.66 3.20 8.24
N TRP A 81 4.01 2.04 7.69
CA TRP A 81 5.36 1.78 7.22
C TRP A 81 5.41 0.63 6.23
N GLY A 82 6.26 0.81 5.23
CA GLY A 82 6.61 -0.23 4.29
C GLY A 82 8.07 -0.16 3.93
N MET A 83 8.59 -1.26 3.42
CA MET A 83 9.98 -1.41 3.01
C MET A 83 10.03 -2.04 1.63
N GLY A 84 11.06 -1.67 0.86
CA GLY A 84 11.26 -2.22 -0.46
C GLY A 84 12.70 -2.55 -0.73
N ARG A 85 12.90 -3.52 -1.62
CA ARG A 85 14.21 -3.92 -2.13
C ARG A 85 14.12 -4.03 -3.64
N ALA A 86 15.07 -3.43 -4.34
CA ALA A 86 15.10 -3.49 -5.80
C ALA A 86 15.40 -4.91 -6.28
N THR A 87 14.61 -5.38 -7.24
CA THR A 87 14.83 -6.64 -7.95
C THR A 87 15.40 -6.39 -9.34
N SER A 88 15.16 -5.20 -9.87
CA SER A 88 15.74 -4.67 -11.09
C SER A 88 15.61 -3.15 -11.04
N PRO A 89 16.27 -2.39 -11.95
CA PRO A 89 16.15 -0.93 -11.93
C PRO A 89 14.68 -0.48 -12.00
N GLY A 90 14.24 0.27 -10.98
CA GLY A 90 12.88 0.80 -10.89
C GLY A 90 11.81 -0.17 -10.44
N THR A 91 12.15 -1.44 -10.20
CA THR A 91 11.21 -2.45 -9.71
C THR A 91 11.63 -2.93 -8.33
N PHE A 92 10.66 -2.93 -7.39
CA PHE A 92 10.91 -3.28 -6.00
C PHE A 92 9.95 -4.39 -5.56
N THR A 93 10.47 -5.33 -4.78
CA THR A 93 9.62 -6.16 -3.93
C THR A 93 9.42 -5.42 -2.62
N VAL A 94 8.19 -5.42 -2.11
CA VAL A 94 7.78 -4.57 -1.00
C VAL A 94 6.99 -5.35 0.03
N LYS A 95 7.04 -4.88 1.28
CA LYS A 95 6.25 -5.40 2.38
C LYS A 95 6.01 -4.30 3.41
N GLY A 96 4.96 -4.46 4.20
CA GLY A 96 4.64 -3.46 5.22
C GLY A 96 3.40 -3.82 6.02
N CYS A 97 2.93 -2.85 6.78
CA CYS A 97 1.73 -2.99 7.61
C CYS A 97 0.65 -2.00 7.16
N VAL A 98 -0.59 -2.29 7.56
CA VAL A 98 -1.75 -1.50 7.16
C VAL A 98 -2.83 -1.56 8.24
N THR A 99 -3.51 -0.46 8.44
CA THR A 99 -4.67 -0.35 9.32
C THR A 99 -5.84 0.29 8.57
N PHE A 100 -7.04 0.08 9.08
CA PHE A 100 -8.27 0.54 8.44
C PHE A 100 -9.15 1.27 9.44
N SER A 101 -9.97 2.20 8.93
CA SER A 101 -10.97 2.90 9.73
C SER A 101 -12.22 3.13 8.88
N THR A 102 -13.36 2.72 9.39
CA THR A 102 -14.65 2.90 8.72
C THR A 102 -15.76 3.12 9.74
N VAL A 103 -16.78 3.87 9.34
CA VAL A 103 -18.02 4.04 10.14
C VAL A 103 -19.13 3.11 9.64
N SER A 104 -18.87 2.31 8.63
CA SER A 104 -19.83 1.32 8.12
C SER A 104 -20.00 0.19 9.13
N SER A 105 -21.24 -0.09 9.54
CA SER A 105 -21.52 -1.18 10.46
C SER A 105 -21.18 -2.56 9.89
N ASP A 106 -21.34 -2.74 8.59
CA ASP A 106 -21.05 -4.01 7.93
C ASP A 106 -19.55 -4.29 7.85
N LEU A 107 -18.72 -3.26 7.94
CA LEU A 107 -17.27 -3.36 7.78
C LEU A 107 -16.51 -3.00 9.05
N GLU A 108 -17.22 -2.82 10.18
CA GLU A 108 -16.58 -2.37 11.42
C GLU A 108 -15.50 -3.32 11.95
N TRP A 109 -15.54 -4.60 11.53
CA TRP A 109 -14.51 -5.57 11.87
C TRP A 109 -13.12 -5.14 11.38
N LEU A 110 -13.06 -4.35 10.30
CA LEU A 110 -11.79 -3.81 9.78
C LEU A 110 -11.10 -2.86 10.75
N ASN A 111 -11.86 -2.19 11.62
CA ASN A 111 -11.29 -1.25 12.59
C ASN A 111 -10.38 -1.92 13.61
N GLU A 112 -10.49 -3.24 13.77
CA GLU A 112 -9.70 -4.03 14.72
C GLU A 112 -8.60 -4.84 14.01
N VAL A 113 -8.44 -4.68 12.70
CA VAL A 113 -7.45 -5.43 11.92
C VAL A 113 -6.14 -4.67 11.86
N LEU A 114 -5.05 -5.36 12.19
CA LEU A 114 -3.73 -4.99 11.77
C LEU A 114 -3.36 -5.91 10.62
N GLY A 115 -3.14 -5.35 9.44
CA GLY A 115 -2.79 -6.12 8.27
C GLY A 115 -1.31 -6.03 7.95
N VAL A 116 -0.83 -7.05 7.25
CA VAL A 116 0.47 -7.03 6.59
C VAL A 116 0.24 -7.17 5.11
N TRP A 117 1.07 -6.47 4.34
CA TRP A 117 0.97 -6.51 2.89
C TRP A 117 2.32 -6.81 2.27
N GLU A 118 2.30 -7.46 1.12
CA GLU A 118 3.47 -7.75 0.33
C GLU A 118 3.13 -7.66 -1.16
N GLY A 119 4.13 -7.35 -1.97
CA GLY A 119 3.89 -7.24 -3.40
C GLY A 119 5.05 -6.64 -4.15
N THR A 120 4.73 -5.97 -5.26
CA THR A 120 5.70 -5.35 -6.15
C THR A 120 5.30 -3.92 -6.49
N TRP A 121 6.31 -3.06 -6.60
CA TRP A 121 6.19 -1.71 -7.11
C TRP A 121 7.07 -1.59 -8.36
N ASP A 122 6.47 -1.18 -9.46
CA ASP A 122 7.17 -0.98 -10.73
C ASP A 122 7.04 0.49 -11.13
N LEU A 123 8.07 1.27 -10.82
CA LEU A 123 8.07 2.70 -11.14
C LEU A 123 8.17 2.95 -12.65
N ALA A 124 8.83 2.04 -13.38
CA ALA A 124 9.00 2.20 -14.82
C ALA A 124 7.67 2.07 -15.56
N ASN A 125 6.85 1.09 -15.19
CA ASN A 125 5.54 0.85 -15.80
C ASN A 125 4.39 1.48 -15.02
N ARG A 126 4.67 2.12 -13.88
CA ARG A 126 3.70 2.79 -13.01
C ARG A 126 2.62 1.85 -12.48
N GLU A 127 3.02 0.65 -12.11
CA GLU A 127 2.11 -0.37 -11.58
C GLU A 127 2.53 -0.81 -10.20
N TRP A 128 1.55 -1.21 -9.40
CA TRP A 128 1.81 -1.88 -8.13
C TRP A 128 0.77 -2.95 -7.88
N ARG A 129 1.19 -4.03 -7.24
CA ARG A 129 0.33 -5.15 -6.87
C ARG A 129 0.66 -5.55 -5.47
N THR A 130 -0.38 -5.70 -4.66
CA THR A 130 -0.23 -5.96 -3.23
C THR A 130 -1.28 -6.94 -2.77
N SER A 131 -0.85 -7.92 -2.00
CA SER A 131 -1.75 -8.82 -1.28
C SER A 131 -1.74 -8.41 0.19
N VAL A 132 -2.92 -8.31 0.79
CA VAL A 132 -3.10 -7.88 2.17
C VAL A 132 -3.65 -9.03 2.99
N TYR A 133 -2.94 -9.36 4.08
CA TYR A 133 -3.30 -10.44 5.00
C TYR A 133 -3.55 -9.88 6.38
N GLU A 134 -4.44 -10.51 7.12
CA GLU A 134 -4.62 -10.17 8.53
C GLU A 134 -3.42 -10.70 9.33
N TRP A 135 -2.87 -9.89 10.22
CA TRP A 135 -1.90 -10.36 11.21
C TRP A 135 -2.67 -10.70 12.48
N GLU A 136 -2.91 -11.99 12.66
CA GLU A 136 -3.73 -12.47 13.77
C GLU A 136 -2.98 -12.45 15.09
N TYR A 137 -3.75 -12.36 16.19
CA TYR A 137 -3.18 -12.51 17.51
C TYR A 137 -2.57 -13.90 17.67
N PRO A 138 -1.51 -14.03 18.46
CA PRO A 138 -0.96 -15.34 18.78
C PRO A 138 -1.96 -16.14 19.61
N GLU A 139 -1.96 -17.44 19.41
CA GLU A 139 -2.83 -18.35 20.17
C GLU A 139 -2.29 -18.57 21.59
#